data_8f8bbf11ea5f49341fe4684c9dda82ad
#
_entry.id   8f8bbf11ea5f49341fe4684c9dda82ad
#
_cell.length_a   1.000
_cell.length_b   1.000
_cell.length_c   1.000
_cell.angle_alpha   90.00
_cell.angle_beta   90.00
_cell.angle_gamma   90.00
#
_symmetry.space_group_name_H-M   'P 1'
#
loop_
_entity.id
_entity.type
_entity.pdbx_description
1 polymer ?
#
loop_
_entity_poly.entity_id
_entity_poly.type
_entity_poly.pdbx_seq_one_letter_code
_entity_poly.pdbx_strand_id
1 'polypeptide(L)'
;WKNLIPHMGYTALRMNLRRISDSGVDIDVIDEINKVLRDQKTVARAKVMPIDFLRAYKNAPLDFHAALQRGANGVLENIPALKGRTLVLLDRSYSMSDRLSSKSQITRQDAANIFAAALALRCENVDVVAFDNHSQKIAITSKDLLKVVEDDMPESRGGTYTADAFRSNYDNHDRVILLTDEQTSVSSYWTGGESLDEVLDAELKKGASVFTWNLAGYTAAHAQSKDRRWTFGGLTDKGLQMIPLLEKGVSQSWPWEN
;
A
#
# COMPACT_ATOMS: atom_id res chain seq x y z
N TRP A 1 16.91 -29.45 5.43
CA TRP A 1 16.59 -28.34 4.51
C TRP A 1 17.15 -28.58 3.11
N LYS A 2 18.40 -29.00 2.93
CA LYS A 2 19.02 -29.23 1.61
C LYS A 2 18.11 -30.04 0.66
N ASN A 3 17.50 -31.11 1.14
CA ASN A 3 16.62 -31.98 0.34
C ASN A 3 15.23 -31.39 0.12
N LEU A 4 14.78 -30.47 0.98
CA LEU A 4 13.42 -29.88 0.93
C LEU A 4 13.36 -28.64 0.06
N ILE A 5 14.36 -27.77 0.15
CA ILE A 5 14.40 -26.47 -0.56
C ILE A 5 14.11 -26.57 -2.05
N PRO A 6 14.71 -27.55 -2.82
CA PRO A 6 14.44 -27.66 -4.25
C PRO A 6 12.98 -27.95 -4.61
N HIS A 7 12.20 -28.45 -3.65
CA HIS A 7 10.79 -28.80 -3.83
C HIS A 7 9.82 -27.78 -3.21
N MET A 8 10.36 -26.72 -2.59
CA MET A 8 9.54 -25.68 -1.98
C MET A 8 9.02 -24.70 -3.01
N GLY A 9 7.71 -24.40 -2.95
CA GLY A 9 7.16 -23.24 -3.66
C GLY A 9 7.69 -21.92 -3.07
N TYR A 10 7.72 -20.85 -3.88
CA TYR A 10 8.25 -19.54 -3.52
C TYR A 10 7.73 -19.01 -2.17
N THR A 11 6.42 -19.07 -1.95
CA THR A 11 5.80 -18.60 -0.70
C THR A 11 6.30 -19.38 0.52
N ALA A 12 6.38 -20.71 0.42
CA ALA A 12 6.87 -21.54 1.50
C ALA A 12 8.36 -21.25 1.81
N LEU A 13 9.18 -21.09 0.77
CA LEU A 13 10.59 -20.73 0.91
C LEU A 13 10.72 -19.39 1.64
N ARG A 14 10.07 -18.34 1.15
CA ARG A 14 10.10 -16.99 1.73
C ARG A 14 9.66 -16.95 3.20
N MET A 15 8.65 -17.75 3.57
CA MET A 15 8.13 -17.80 4.96
C MET A 15 9.06 -18.54 5.93
N ASN A 16 10.01 -19.32 5.45
CA ASN A 16 10.88 -20.14 6.29
C ASN A 16 12.34 -19.66 6.34
N LEU A 17 12.69 -18.49 5.78
CA LEU A 17 14.06 -18.00 5.68
C LEU A 17 14.81 -18.00 7.03
N ARG A 18 14.16 -17.52 8.11
CA ARG A 18 14.76 -17.54 9.45
C ARG A 18 15.03 -18.97 9.93
N ARG A 19 14.05 -19.87 9.82
CA ARG A 19 14.22 -21.27 10.24
C ARG A 19 15.30 -22.00 9.44
N ILE A 20 15.43 -21.68 8.16
CA ILE A 20 16.47 -22.22 7.30
C ILE A 20 17.84 -21.71 7.77
N SER A 21 17.99 -20.42 8.00
CA SER A 21 19.23 -19.83 8.52
C SER A 21 19.60 -20.38 9.90
N ASP A 22 18.64 -20.43 10.82
CA ASP A 22 18.86 -20.93 12.20
C ASP A 22 19.26 -22.41 12.22
N SER A 23 18.99 -23.17 11.17
CA SER A 23 19.39 -24.57 11.06
C SER A 23 20.85 -24.77 10.64
N GLY A 24 21.58 -23.68 10.36
CA GLY A 24 23.01 -23.73 10.02
C GLY A 24 23.29 -24.34 8.64
N VAL A 25 22.43 -24.05 7.64
CA VAL A 25 22.69 -24.46 6.25
C VAL A 25 23.95 -23.82 5.69
N ASP A 26 24.63 -24.52 4.79
CA ASP A 26 25.85 -24.04 4.14
C ASP A 26 25.57 -22.80 3.25
N ILE A 27 26.58 -22.00 3.02
CA ILE A 27 26.52 -20.78 2.20
C ILE A 27 26.00 -21.06 0.78
N ASP A 28 26.36 -22.19 0.19
CA ASP A 28 25.88 -22.58 -1.15
C ASP A 28 24.36 -22.72 -1.18
N VAL A 29 23.76 -23.19 -0.09
CA VAL A 29 22.29 -23.30 0.03
C VAL A 29 21.65 -21.93 0.17
N ILE A 30 22.27 -21.01 0.89
CA ILE A 30 21.85 -19.61 1.00
C ILE A 30 21.90 -18.95 -0.37
N ASP A 31 22.95 -19.17 -1.15
CA ASP A 31 23.10 -18.63 -2.50
C ASP A 31 22.03 -19.17 -3.46
N GLU A 32 21.68 -20.45 -3.40
CA GLU A 32 20.58 -21.01 -4.18
C GLU A 32 19.23 -20.39 -3.80
N ILE A 33 18.96 -20.20 -2.51
CA ILE A 33 17.76 -19.50 -2.03
C ILE A 33 17.74 -18.08 -2.57
N ASN A 34 18.85 -17.35 -2.48
CA ASN A 34 18.96 -15.97 -2.95
C ASN A 34 18.72 -15.86 -4.46
N LYS A 35 19.13 -16.84 -5.27
CA LYS A 35 18.81 -16.89 -6.70
C LYS A 35 17.29 -16.93 -6.93
N VAL A 36 16.57 -17.77 -6.16
CA VAL A 36 15.11 -17.88 -6.25
C VAL A 36 14.42 -16.61 -5.76
N LEU A 37 14.85 -16.06 -4.62
CA LEU A 37 14.25 -14.87 -4.01
C LEU A 37 14.33 -13.62 -4.89
N ARG A 38 15.43 -13.43 -5.61
CA ARG A 38 15.64 -12.27 -6.48
C ARG A 38 15.04 -12.40 -7.89
N ASP A 39 14.54 -13.58 -8.27
CA ASP A 39 13.95 -13.78 -9.60
C ASP A 39 12.55 -13.17 -9.66
N GLN A 40 12.46 -11.97 -10.21
CA GLN A 40 11.22 -11.19 -10.33
C GLN A 40 10.13 -11.94 -11.10
N LYS A 41 10.47 -12.78 -12.08
CA LYS A 41 9.49 -13.58 -12.82
C LYS A 41 8.85 -14.64 -11.93
N THR A 42 9.65 -15.29 -11.11
CA THR A 42 9.15 -16.25 -10.11
C THR A 42 8.27 -15.57 -9.07
N VAL A 43 8.66 -14.38 -8.61
CA VAL A 43 7.86 -13.55 -7.70
C VAL A 43 6.52 -13.17 -8.31
N ALA A 44 6.51 -12.66 -9.53
CA ALA A 44 5.29 -12.28 -10.23
C ALA A 44 4.31 -13.46 -10.39
N ARG A 45 4.83 -14.65 -10.76
CA ARG A 45 4.04 -15.88 -10.88
C ARG A 45 3.49 -16.36 -9.54
N ALA A 46 4.22 -16.18 -8.47
CA ALA A 46 3.81 -16.59 -7.13
C ALA A 46 2.68 -15.73 -6.56
N LYS A 47 2.32 -14.62 -7.23
CA LYS A 47 1.26 -13.67 -6.84
C LYS A 47 1.38 -13.22 -5.38
N VAL A 48 2.62 -12.97 -4.95
CA VAL A 48 2.92 -12.49 -3.61
C VAL A 48 2.53 -11.02 -3.52
N MET A 49 1.99 -10.60 -2.38
CA MET A 49 1.62 -9.22 -2.14
C MET A 49 2.82 -8.35 -1.71
N PRO A 50 2.80 -7.04 -1.97
CA PRO A 50 3.80 -6.12 -1.46
C PRO A 50 4.04 -6.24 0.04
N ILE A 51 2.96 -6.31 0.82
CA ILE A 51 3.01 -6.44 2.29
C ILE A 51 3.71 -7.72 2.75
N ASP A 52 3.59 -8.80 1.99
CA ASP A 52 4.24 -10.06 2.31
C ASP A 52 5.76 -10.00 2.09
N PHE A 53 6.20 -9.19 1.11
CA PHE A 53 7.63 -8.91 0.92
C PHE A 53 8.18 -8.09 2.07
N LEU A 54 7.49 -7.02 2.45
CA LEU A 54 7.92 -6.20 3.59
C LEU A 54 7.99 -7.03 4.88
N ARG A 55 7.01 -7.92 5.11
CA ARG A 55 7.01 -8.85 6.24
C ARG A 55 8.21 -9.80 6.21
N ALA A 56 8.53 -10.36 5.04
CA ALA A 56 9.69 -11.22 4.88
C ALA A 56 10.98 -10.45 5.13
N TYR A 57 11.13 -9.27 4.55
CA TYR A 57 12.29 -8.41 4.69
C TYR A 57 12.57 -8.03 6.16
N LYS A 58 11.54 -7.59 6.88
CA LYS A 58 11.67 -7.25 8.31
C LYS A 58 12.02 -8.42 9.22
N ASN A 59 11.73 -9.66 8.80
CA ASN A 59 11.91 -10.86 9.62
C ASN A 59 13.05 -11.76 9.16
N ALA A 60 13.55 -11.59 7.95
CA ALA A 60 14.63 -12.43 7.42
C ALA A 60 15.99 -12.03 7.98
N PRO A 61 16.93 -12.99 8.11
CA PRO A 61 18.35 -12.70 8.32
C PRO A 61 18.93 -11.84 7.19
N LEU A 62 19.97 -11.07 7.52
CA LEU A 62 20.64 -10.13 6.60
C LEU A 62 21.11 -10.78 5.28
N ASP A 63 21.49 -12.07 5.34
CA ASP A 63 21.93 -12.85 4.17
C ASP A 63 20.92 -12.87 3.02
N PHE A 64 19.63 -12.62 3.31
CA PHE A 64 18.55 -12.64 2.33
C PHE A 64 18.07 -11.24 1.90
N HIS A 65 18.50 -10.17 2.59
CA HIS A 65 17.96 -8.84 2.36
C HIS A 65 18.16 -8.33 0.94
N ALA A 66 19.39 -8.46 0.40
CA ALA A 66 19.68 -8.02 -0.96
C ALA A 66 18.88 -8.78 -2.04
N ALA A 67 18.61 -10.06 -1.80
CA ALA A 67 17.81 -10.87 -2.71
C ALA A 67 16.32 -10.51 -2.61
N LEU A 68 15.79 -10.28 -1.40
CA LEU A 68 14.42 -9.82 -1.16
C LEU A 68 14.20 -8.44 -1.78
N GLN A 69 15.12 -7.49 -1.61
CA GLN A 69 15.03 -6.17 -2.23
C GLN A 69 14.87 -6.27 -3.76
N ARG A 70 15.74 -7.06 -4.41
CA ARG A 70 15.68 -7.23 -5.86
C ARG A 70 14.40 -7.94 -6.32
N GLY A 71 13.97 -8.95 -5.58
CA GLY A 71 12.76 -9.73 -5.88
C GLY A 71 11.49 -8.92 -5.70
N ALA A 72 11.45 -8.00 -4.73
CA ALA A 72 10.26 -7.21 -4.41
C ALA A 72 9.68 -6.46 -5.62
N ASN A 73 10.51 -6.02 -6.55
CA ASN A 73 10.05 -5.33 -7.77
C ASN A 73 9.18 -6.24 -8.66
N GLY A 74 9.34 -7.55 -8.59
CA GLY A 74 8.48 -8.49 -9.32
C GLY A 74 7.02 -8.47 -8.88
N VAL A 75 6.73 -8.01 -7.66
CA VAL A 75 5.36 -7.83 -7.15
C VAL A 75 4.61 -6.75 -7.93
N LEU A 76 5.32 -5.73 -8.41
CA LEU A 76 4.72 -4.60 -9.12
C LEU A 76 3.99 -5.02 -10.41
N GLU A 77 4.37 -6.14 -11.02
CA GLU A 77 3.67 -6.68 -12.19
C GLU A 77 2.22 -7.10 -11.86
N ASN A 78 1.94 -7.44 -10.60
CA ASN A 78 0.61 -7.82 -10.13
C ASN A 78 -0.27 -6.61 -9.75
N ILE A 79 0.28 -5.41 -9.76
CA ILE A 79 -0.42 -4.16 -9.44
C ILE A 79 -0.80 -3.47 -10.75
N PRO A 80 -2.08 -3.06 -10.93
CA PRO A 80 -2.51 -2.41 -12.15
C PRO A 80 -1.77 -1.08 -12.37
N ALA A 81 -1.35 -0.83 -13.60
CA ALA A 81 -0.88 0.48 -14.00
C ALA A 81 -2.08 1.42 -14.12
N LEU A 82 -2.15 2.43 -13.27
CA LEU A 82 -3.25 3.38 -13.25
C LEU A 82 -2.90 4.58 -14.14
N LYS A 83 -3.71 4.80 -15.17
CA LYS A 83 -3.57 5.95 -16.07
C LYS A 83 -4.17 7.21 -15.44
N GLY A 84 -3.74 8.38 -15.93
CA GLY A 84 -4.19 9.68 -15.46
C GLY A 84 -3.54 10.09 -14.13
N ARG A 85 -4.06 11.15 -13.53
CA ARG A 85 -3.49 11.75 -12.31
C ARG A 85 -4.09 11.12 -11.06
N THR A 86 -3.25 10.63 -10.19
CA THR A 86 -3.62 9.99 -8.92
C THR A 86 -3.08 10.81 -7.74
N LEU A 87 -3.93 11.16 -6.79
CA LEU A 87 -3.52 11.66 -5.48
C LEU A 87 -3.57 10.52 -4.47
N VAL A 88 -2.45 10.17 -3.86
CA VAL A 88 -2.38 9.21 -2.75
C VAL A 88 -2.23 10.00 -1.46
N LEU A 89 -3.26 9.96 -0.61
CA LEU A 89 -3.23 10.50 0.74
C LEU A 89 -2.85 9.40 1.72
N LEU A 90 -1.68 9.51 2.30
CA LEU A 90 -1.08 8.55 3.20
C LEU A 90 -1.20 9.06 4.64
N ASP A 91 -2.10 8.48 5.39
CA ASP A 91 -2.25 8.75 6.82
C ASP A 91 -0.99 8.28 7.56
N ARG A 92 -0.40 9.19 8.35
CA ARG A 92 0.71 8.90 9.25
C ARG A 92 0.39 9.28 10.69
N SER A 93 -0.88 9.38 11.04
CA SER A 93 -1.31 9.66 12.41
C SER A 93 -0.77 8.63 13.40
N TYR A 94 -0.78 8.99 14.69
CA TYR A 94 -0.17 8.14 15.73
C TYR A 94 -0.80 6.75 15.83
N SER A 95 -2.11 6.62 15.56
CA SER A 95 -2.83 5.35 15.54
C SER A 95 -2.32 4.38 14.46
N MET A 96 -1.70 4.89 13.40
CA MET A 96 -1.08 4.08 12.35
C MET A 96 0.13 3.27 12.85
N SER A 97 0.69 3.61 14.01
CA SER A 97 1.76 2.83 14.67
C SER A 97 1.27 1.49 15.23
N ASP A 98 -0.04 1.30 15.37
CA ASP A 98 -0.62 0.05 15.84
C ASP A 98 -0.34 -1.11 14.88
N ARG A 99 -0.20 -2.31 15.43
CA ARG A 99 0.00 -3.53 14.65
C ARG A 99 -1.27 -3.91 13.87
N LEU A 100 -1.11 -4.43 12.67
CA LEU A 100 -2.22 -4.97 11.86
C LEU A 100 -2.98 -6.11 12.58
N SER A 101 -2.30 -6.85 13.43
CA SER A 101 -2.90 -7.86 14.31
C SER A 101 -1.98 -8.15 15.48
N SER A 102 -2.50 -8.78 16.55
CA SER A 102 -1.73 -9.13 17.75
C SER A 102 -0.51 -10.02 17.46
N LYS A 103 -0.52 -10.77 16.37
CA LYS A 103 0.57 -11.67 15.95
C LYS A 103 1.49 -11.05 14.88
N SER A 104 1.16 -9.87 14.37
CA SER A 104 1.95 -9.21 13.32
C SER A 104 3.03 -8.32 13.92
N GLN A 105 4.21 -8.29 13.31
CA GLN A 105 5.22 -7.25 13.56
C GLN A 105 5.04 -6.04 12.63
N ILE A 106 4.17 -6.17 11.62
CA ILE A 106 3.85 -5.11 10.67
C ILE A 106 2.78 -4.21 11.28
N THR A 107 3.03 -2.91 11.25
CA THR A 107 2.09 -1.87 11.68
C THR A 107 1.14 -1.50 10.55
N ARG A 108 0.08 -0.72 10.86
CA ARG A 108 -0.79 -0.10 9.85
C ARG A 108 0.01 0.86 8.97
N GLN A 109 0.96 1.62 9.56
CA GLN A 109 1.86 2.50 8.81
C GLN A 109 2.73 1.73 7.82
N ASP A 110 3.33 0.61 8.24
CA ASP A 110 4.10 -0.24 7.35
C ASP A 110 3.28 -0.71 6.14
N ALA A 111 2.04 -1.07 6.41
CA ALA A 111 1.12 -1.53 5.39
C ALA A 111 0.73 -0.39 4.42
N ALA A 112 0.41 0.78 4.94
CA ALA A 112 0.12 1.97 4.14
C ALA A 112 1.33 2.39 3.30
N ASN A 113 2.53 2.40 3.90
CA ASN A 113 3.77 2.78 3.24
C ASN A 113 4.10 1.89 2.04
N ILE A 114 4.03 0.56 2.20
CA ILE A 114 4.34 -0.36 1.09
C ILE A 114 3.31 -0.26 -0.04
N PHE A 115 2.04 0.05 0.27
CA PHE A 115 1.00 0.26 -0.72
C PHE A 115 1.17 1.60 -1.44
N ALA A 116 1.46 2.68 -0.71
CA ALA A 116 1.77 3.99 -1.30
C ALA A 116 2.99 3.91 -2.22
N ALA A 117 4.06 3.22 -1.79
CA ALA A 117 5.25 2.98 -2.60
C ALA A 117 4.93 2.21 -3.88
N ALA A 118 4.12 1.15 -3.78
CA ALA A 118 3.72 0.35 -4.92
C ALA A 118 2.86 1.16 -5.92
N LEU A 119 1.94 1.98 -5.45
CA LEU A 119 1.16 2.89 -6.27
C LEU A 119 2.04 3.96 -6.92
N ALA A 120 2.99 4.54 -6.16
CA ALA A 120 3.94 5.52 -6.67
C ALA A 120 4.76 4.99 -7.85
N LEU A 121 5.11 3.70 -7.82
CA LEU A 121 5.89 3.04 -8.87
C LEU A 121 5.04 2.53 -10.05
N ARG A 122 3.70 2.52 -9.93
CA ARG A 122 2.79 1.94 -10.95
C ARG A 122 1.84 2.92 -11.58
N CYS A 123 1.54 4.05 -10.93
CA CYS A 123 0.70 5.09 -11.52
C CYS A 123 1.47 5.89 -12.56
N GLU A 124 0.77 6.34 -13.61
CA GLU A 124 1.35 7.17 -14.67
C GLU A 124 1.79 8.54 -14.15
N ASN A 125 0.89 9.22 -13.44
CA ASN A 125 1.15 10.49 -12.76
C ASN A 125 0.60 10.40 -11.34
N VAL A 126 1.46 10.55 -10.35
CA VAL A 126 1.06 10.39 -8.95
C VAL A 126 1.67 11.46 -8.06
N ASP A 127 0.83 12.03 -7.23
CA ASP A 127 1.23 12.83 -6.08
C ASP A 127 1.01 11.99 -4.84
N VAL A 128 2.08 11.65 -4.11
CA VAL A 128 2.01 10.97 -2.81
C VAL A 128 2.17 12.03 -1.73
N VAL A 129 1.20 12.11 -0.84
CA VAL A 129 1.14 13.10 0.22
C VAL A 129 0.93 12.40 1.56
N ALA A 130 1.90 12.50 2.44
CA ALA A 130 1.74 12.08 3.82
C ALA A 130 1.04 13.17 4.63
N PHE A 131 0.14 12.80 5.52
CA PHE A 131 -0.55 13.74 6.37
C PHE A 131 -0.70 13.29 7.82
N ASP A 132 -0.67 14.27 8.70
CA ASP A 132 -1.01 14.21 10.12
C ASP A 132 -1.83 15.48 10.48
N ASN A 133 -1.30 16.35 11.35
CA ASN A 133 -1.80 17.71 11.54
C ASN A 133 -1.40 18.66 10.39
N HIS A 134 -0.52 18.20 9.52
CA HIS A 134 -0.02 18.90 8.34
C HIS A 134 0.08 17.93 7.20
N SER A 135 0.22 18.42 5.98
CA SER A 135 0.47 17.58 4.81
C SER A 135 1.82 17.87 4.18
N GLN A 136 2.46 16.85 3.64
CA GLN A 136 3.75 16.93 2.98
C GLN A 136 3.81 16.02 1.77
N LYS A 137 4.16 16.56 0.60
CA LYS A 137 4.46 15.73 -0.58
C LYS A 137 5.71 14.91 -0.34
N ILE A 138 5.65 13.64 -0.74
CA ILE A 138 6.76 12.70 -0.68
C ILE A 138 7.43 12.64 -2.05
N ALA A 139 8.73 12.95 -2.09
CA ALA A 139 9.54 12.74 -3.28
C ALA A 139 9.96 11.28 -3.36
N ILE A 140 9.63 10.60 -4.46
CA ILE A 140 10.06 9.22 -4.69
C ILE A 140 11.46 9.24 -5.31
N THR A 141 12.45 8.75 -4.59
CA THR A 141 13.87 8.83 -4.97
C THR A 141 14.40 7.57 -5.62
N SER A 142 13.70 6.44 -5.50
CA SER A 142 14.11 5.14 -6.02
C SER A 142 13.04 4.51 -6.93
N LYS A 143 13.47 3.55 -7.75
CA LYS A 143 12.58 2.64 -8.49
C LYS A 143 12.44 1.27 -7.82
N ASP A 144 13.14 1.05 -6.72
CA ASP A 144 13.10 -0.20 -5.97
C ASP A 144 12.08 -0.09 -4.85
N LEU A 145 11.07 -0.97 -4.86
CA LEU A 145 9.92 -0.92 -3.96
C LEU A 145 10.31 -0.81 -2.48
N LEU A 146 11.21 -1.68 -2.00
CA LEU A 146 11.60 -1.67 -0.58
C LEU A 146 12.47 -0.47 -0.23
N LYS A 147 13.28 0.04 -1.17
CA LYS A 147 14.02 1.29 -0.95
C LYS A 147 13.12 2.49 -0.82
N VAL A 148 12.08 2.59 -1.65
CA VAL A 148 11.08 3.65 -1.50
C VAL A 148 10.44 3.60 -0.11
N VAL A 149 10.17 2.40 0.41
CA VAL A 149 9.60 2.25 1.76
C VAL A 149 10.59 2.67 2.84
N GLU A 150 11.88 2.34 2.70
CA GLU A 150 12.90 2.63 3.71
C GLU A 150 13.33 4.10 3.70
N ASP A 151 13.53 4.66 2.51
CA ASP A 151 14.19 5.95 2.34
C ASP A 151 13.19 7.11 2.20
N ASP A 152 12.02 6.88 1.60
CA ASP A 152 11.09 7.94 1.21
C ASP A 152 9.83 7.97 2.10
N MET A 153 9.36 6.83 2.65
CA MET A 153 8.08 6.78 3.35
C MET A 153 8.18 7.25 4.82
N PRO A 154 7.12 7.92 5.32
CA PRO A 154 7.16 8.54 6.64
C PRO A 154 6.95 7.55 7.78
N GLU A 155 7.36 7.96 8.98
CA GLU A 155 6.97 7.35 10.24
C GLU A 155 5.66 7.95 10.78
N SER A 156 4.97 7.21 11.66
CA SER A 156 3.72 7.65 12.29
C SER A 156 3.97 8.77 13.30
N ARG A 157 3.12 9.82 13.25
CA ARG A 157 3.11 10.92 14.22
C ARG A 157 1.84 11.77 14.11
N GLY A 158 1.54 12.56 15.11
CA GLY A 158 0.51 13.60 15.05
C GLY A 158 -0.92 13.10 15.03
N GLY A 159 -1.82 13.97 14.63
CA GLY A 159 -3.26 13.72 14.49
C GLY A 159 -3.66 13.37 13.05
N THR A 160 -4.97 13.54 12.72
CA THR A 160 -5.53 13.07 11.44
C THR A 160 -6.41 14.17 10.82
N TYR A 161 -5.82 15.12 10.08
CA TYR A 161 -6.55 16.20 9.40
C TYR A 161 -6.69 15.90 7.91
N THR A 162 -7.57 14.95 7.61
CA THR A 162 -7.72 14.39 6.24
C THR A 162 -8.34 15.40 5.27
N ALA A 163 -9.34 16.17 5.70
CA ALA A 163 -10.00 17.19 4.88
C ALA A 163 -9.01 18.29 4.45
N ASP A 164 -8.15 18.76 5.39
CA ASP A 164 -7.12 19.74 5.12
C ASP A 164 -6.06 19.19 4.16
N ALA A 165 -5.66 17.94 4.36
CA ALA A 165 -4.70 17.27 3.49
C ALA A 165 -5.23 17.15 2.05
N PHE A 166 -6.50 16.79 1.88
CA PHE A 166 -7.14 16.78 0.58
C PHE A 166 -7.16 18.19 -0.04
N ARG A 167 -7.73 19.17 0.64
CA ARG A 167 -7.92 20.54 0.14
C ARG A 167 -6.60 21.19 -0.28
N SER A 168 -5.55 20.97 0.50
CA SER A 168 -4.23 21.58 0.24
C SER A 168 -3.46 20.93 -0.92
N ASN A 169 -3.83 19.72 -1.34
CA ASN A 169 -3.04 18.96 -2.32
C ASN A 169 -3.84 18.47 -3.53
N TYR A 170 -5.16 18.57 -3.47
CA TYR A 170 -5.99 18.19 -4.61
C TYR A 170 -5.90 19.25 -5.73
N ASP A 171 -5.52 18.81 -6.91
CA ASP A 171 -5.43 19.64 -8.10
C ASP A 171 -6.02 18.87 -9.30
N ASN A 172 -7.35 18.75 -9.33
CA ASN A 172 -8.08 18.11 -10.43
C ASN A 172 -7.58 16.68 -10.78
N HIS A 173 -7.13 15.91 -9.78
CA HIS A 173 -6.75 14.52 -9.99
C HIS A 173 -7.94 13.69 -10.47
N ASP A 174 -7.68 12.67 -11.29
CA ASP A 174 -8.72 11.78 -11.80
C ASP A 174 -9.18 10.79 -10.74
N ARG A 175 -8.31 10.52 -9.75
CA ARG A 175 -8.63 9.70 -8.57
C ARG A 175 -7.88 10.13 -7.34
N VAL A 176 -8.50 9.86 -6.21
CA VAL A 176 -7.92 9.99 -4.87
C VAL A 176 -7.88 8.61 -4.22
N ILE A 177 -6.74 8.24 -3.67
CA ILE A 177 -6.55 7.00 -2.92
C ILE A 177 -6.16 7.39 -1.49
N LEU A 178 -7.00 7.04 -0.52
CA LEU A 178 -6.78 7.30 0.89
C LEU A 178 -6.37 6.00 1.60
N LEU A 179 -5.21 6.01 2.24
CA LEU A 179 -4.69 4.90 3.04
C LEU A 179 -4.70 5.32 4.51
N THR A 180 -5.62 4.79 5.30
CA THR A 180 -5.90 5.26 6.68
C THR A 180 -6.41 4.12 7.56
N ASP A 181 -6.47 4.33 8.87
CA ASP A 181 -7.17 3.45 9.80
C ASP A 181 -8.56 3.97 10.18
N GLU A 182 -9.07 4.98 9.47
CA GLU A 182 -10.39 5.60 9.66
C GLU A 182 -10.57 6.34 11.01
N GLN A 183 -9.49 6.60 11.74
CA GLN A 183 -9.56 7.46 12.92
C GLN A 183 -9.35 8.91 12.49
N THR A 184 -10.44 9.67 12.36
CA THR A 184 -10.39 11.08 11.97
C THR A 184 -10.68 11.99 13.14
N SER A 185 -9.99 13.14 13.21
CA SER A 185 -10.42 14.24 14.05
C SER A 185 -11.17 15.27 13.21
N VAL A 186 -12.39 15.59 13.62
CA VAL A 186 -13.32 16.49 12.91
C VAL A 186 -12.99 17.97 13.13
N SER A 187 -12.02 18.30 13.98
CA SER A 187 -11.70 19.68 14.30
C SER A 187 -10.37 20.11 13.68
N SER A 188 -10.46 20.70 12.53
CA SER A 188 -9.37 21.50 11.99
C SER A 188 -9.72 22.98 12.06
N TYR A 189 -8.77 23.78 12.49
CA TYR A 189 -8.88 25.25 12.48
C TYR A 189 -9.01 25.80 11.04
N TRP A 190 -8.54 25.06 10.04
CA TRP A 190 -8.46 25.51 8.65
C TRP A 190 -9.70 25.17 7.82
N THR A 191 -10.38 24.07 8.11
CA THR A 191 -11.61 23.65 7.40
C THR A 191 -12.90 24.10 8.11
N GLY A 192 -12.78 24.85 9.24
CA GLY A 192 -13.98 25.23 9.99
C GLY A 192 -14.76 24.05 10.59
N GLY A 193 -14.13 22.86 10.67
CA GLY A 193 -14.74 21.63 11.17
C GLY A 193 -15.45 20.81 10.10
N GLU A 194 -15.27 21.10 8.80
CA GLU A 194 -15.83 20.30 7.71
C GLU A 194 -15.21 18.88 7.68
N SER A 195 -16.05 17.91 7.44
CA SER A 195 -15.62 16.52 7.21
C SER A 195 -15.01 16.36 5.81
N LEU A 196 -14.25 15.28 5.61
CA LEU A 196 -13.74 14.97 4.26
C LEU A 196 -14.89 14.80 3.25
N ASP A 197 -16.02 14.22 3.65
CA ASP A 197 -17.18 14.01 2.78
C ASP A 197 -17.76 15.33 2.26
N GLU A 198 -17.90 16.33 3.12
CA GLU A 198 -18.38 17.68 2.74
C GLU A 198 -17.41 18.35 1.78
N VAL A 199 -16.11 18.26 2.04
CA VAL A 199 -15.07 18.81 1.15
C VAL A 199 -15.03 18.09 -0.20
N LEU A 200 -15.18 16.76 -0.22
CA LEU A 200 -15.25 16.00 -1.46
C LEU A 200 -16.51 16.34 -2.27
N ASP A 201 -17.65 16.57 -1.60
CA ASP A 201 -18.89 16.97 -2.28
C ASP A 201 -18.76 18.36 -2.95
N ALA A 202 -18.01 19.26 -2.32
CA ALA A 202 -17.81 20.63 -2.81
C ALA A 202 -16.72 20.76 -3.90
N GLU A 203 -15.63 20.03 -3.76
CA GLU A 203 -14.38 20.31 -4.50
C GLU A 203 -13.93 19.19 -5.44
N LEU A 204 -14.48 17.96 -5.29
CA LEU A 204 -14.06 16.85 -6.14
C LEU A 204 -14.51 17.06 -7.59
N LYS A 205 -13.58 16.98 -8.51
CA LYS A 205 -13.83 17.05 -9.95
C LYS A 205 -14.92 16.04 -10.37
N LYS A 206 -15.89 16.50 -11.17
CA LYS A 206 -16.93 15.62 -11.72
C LYS A 206 -16.30 14.43 -12.48
N GLY A 207 -16.67 13.23 -12.07
CA GLY A 207 -16.17 12.00 -12.66
C GLY A 207 -14.89 11.46 -12.03
N ALA A 208 -14.27 12.18 -11.09
CA ALA A 208 -13.17 11.63 -10.30
C ALA A 208 -13.64 10.52 -9.35
N SER A 209 -12.74 9.62 -9.01
CA SER A 209 -13.01 8.46 -8.14
C SER A 209 -12.29 8.59 -6.81
N VAL A 210 -12.90 8.12 -5.72
CA VAL A 210 -12.28 8.08 -4.40
C VAL A 210 -12.25 6.64 -3.90
N PHE A 211 -11.08 6.19 -3.50
CA PHE A 211 -10.85 4.85 -2.96
C PHE A 211 -10.23 4.97 -1.57
N THR A 212 -10.91 4.48 -0.55
CA THR A 212 -10.43 4.46 0.83
C THR A 212 -10.04 3.06 1.23
N TRP A 213 -8.83 2.86 1.72
CA TRP A 213 -8.40 1.63 2.37
C TRP A 213 -8.40 1.81 3.87
N ASN A 214 -9.33 1.11 4.53
CA ASN A 214 -9.46 1.04 5.98
C ASN A 214 -8.57 -0.10 6.51
N LEU A 215 -7.46 0.26 7.14
CA LEU A 215 -6.44 -0.67 7.61
C LEU A 215 -6.75 -1.28 8.99
N ALA A 216 -7.69 -0.69 9.73
CA ALA A 216 -8.03 -1.12 11.08
C ALA A 216 -9.35 -1.87 11.17
N GLY A 217 -10.20 -1.80 10.13
CA GLY A 217 -11.54 -2.36 10.15
C GLY A 217 -12.53 -1.59 11.04
N TYR A 218 -12.21 -0.34 11.38
CA TYR A 218 -13.17 0.55 12.05
C TYR A 218 -14.31 0.95 11.12
N THR A 219 -15.37 1.51 11.68
CA THR A 219 -16.47 2.07 10.90
C THR A 219 -15.95 3.19 10.00
N ALA A 220 -16.37 3.21 8.73
CA ALA A 220 -15.96 4.23 7.77
C ALA A 220 -16.32 5.63 8.29
N ALA A 221 -15.33 6.49 8.40
CA ALA A 221 -15.45 7.83 8.96
C ALA A 221 -15.01 8.94 7.99
N HIS A 222 -14.15 8.61 7.01
CA HIS A 222 -13.56 9.61 6.11
C HIS A 222 -14.41 9.89 4.88
N ALA A 223 -14.92 8.86 4.22
CA ALA A 223 -15.75 9.02 3.04
C ALA A 223 -16.85 7.97 3.02
N GLN A 224 -18.10 8.42 2.95
CA GLN A 224 -19.23 7.52 2.79
C GLN A 224 -19.22 6.91 1.40
N SER A 225 -19.63 5.64 1.28
CA SER A 225 -19.84 5.01 -0.02
C SER A 225 -20.97 5.72 -0.74
N LYS A 226 -20.61 6.48 -1.76
CA LYS A 226 -21.50 7.21 -2.67
C LYS A 226 -21.11 6.88 -4.10
N ASP A 227 -21.75 7.52 -5.06
CA ASP A 227 -21.34 7.43 -6.45
C ASP A 227 -19.84 7.74 -6.61
N ARG A 228 -19.10 6.83 -7.21
CA ARG A 228 -17.64 6.87 -7.43
C ARG A 228 -16.77 6.96 -6.15
N ARG A 229 -17.30 6.56 -5.00
CA ARG A 229 -16.57 6.48 -3.72
C ARG A 229 -16.70 5.08 -3.14
N TRP A 230 -15.56 4.41 -2.92
CA TRP A 230 -15.52 3.03 -2.43
C TRP A 230 -14.57 2.90 -1.25
N THR A 231 -14.99 2.14 -0.25
CA THR A 231 -14.17 1.80 0.91
C THR A 231 -13.86 0.30 0.90
N PHE A 232 -12.58 -0.04 1.01
CA PHE A 232 -12.09 -1.40 1.13
C PHE A 232 -11.60 -1.67 2.56
N GLY A 233 -12.06 -2.77 3.15
CA GLY A 233 -11.53 -3.25 4.43
C GLY A 233 -10.30 -4.13 4.23
N GLY A 234 -9.23 -3.82 4.96
CA GLY A 234 -7.98 -4.56 4.90
C GLY A 234 -7.16 -4.34 3.63
N LEU A 235 -6.01 -5.00 3.56
CA LEU A 235 -5.09 -4.89 2.42
C LEU A 235 -5.09 -6.17 1.62
N THR A 236 -5.69 -6.14 0.45
CA THR A 236 -5.60 -7.20 -0.54
C THR A 236 -5.18 -6.63 -1.90
N ASP A 237 -4.36 -7.37 -2.63
CA ASP A 237 -4.00 -7.07 -4.03
C ASP A 237 -5.24 -6.97 -4.91
N LYS A 238 -6.28 -7.77 -4.59
CA LYS A 238 -7.58 -7.72 -5.27
C LYS A 238 -8.23 -6.34 -5.17
N GLY A 239 -8.09 -5.64 -4.02
CA GLY A 239 -8.58 -4.28 -3.86
C GLY A 239 -7.95 -3.34 -4.89
N LEU A 240 -6.63 -3.40 -5.10
CA LEU A 240 -5.96 -2.58 -6.12
C LEU A 240 -6.40 -2.95 -7.55
N GLN A 241 -6.59 -4.24 -7.82
CA GLN A 241 -7.09 -4.71 -9.13
C GLN A 241 -8.53 -4.27 -9.42
N MET A 242 -9.32 -4.00 -8.37
CA MET A 242 -10.69 -3.48 -8.53
C MET A 242 -10.75 -2.03 -9.00
N ILE A 243 -9.71 -1.20 -8.75
CA ILE A 243 -9.71 0.22 -9.13
C ILE A 243 -10.10 0.42 -10.61
N PRO A 244 -9.37 -0.15 -11.60
CA PRO A 244 -9.71 0.07 -13.00
C PRO A 244 -11.05 -0.56 -13.41
N LEU A 245 -11.51 -1.59 -12.71
CA LEU A 245 -12.81 -2.21 -12.97
C LEU A 245 -13.95 -1.31 -12.51
N LEU A 246 -13.84 -0.76 -11.30
CA LEU A 246 -14.84 0.15 -10.74
C LEU A 246 -14.91 1.47 -11.54
N GLU A 247 -13.76 2.02 -11.94
CA GLU A 247 -13.73 3.22 -12.79
C GLU A 247 -14.41 3.00 -14.15
N LYS A 248 -14.28 1.80 -14.73
CA LYS A 248 -14.97 1.43 -15.98
C LYS A 248 -16.45 1.12 -15.75
N GLY A 249 -16.78 0.44 -14.64
CA GLY A 249 -18.15 -0.01 -14.34
C GLY A 249 -19.13 1.14 -14.17
N VAL A 250 -18.69 2.29 -13.68
CA VAL A 250 -19.56 3.50 -13.59
C VAL A 250 -19.88 4.12 -14.96
N SER A 251 -19.10 3.79 -16.00
CA SER A 251 -19.33 4.26 -17.37
C SER A 251 -20.07 3.25 -18.26
N GLN A 252 -20.36 2.05 -17.76
CA GLN A 252 -21.02 0.96 -18.51
C GLN A 252 -22.04 0.27 -17.60
N SER A 253 -23.21 -0.08 -18.18
CA SER A 253 -24.16 -0.97 -17.51
C SER A 253 -23.46 -2.31 -17.19
N TRP A 254 -23.70 -2.82 -16.00
CA TRP A 254 -23.15 -4.12 -15.60
C TRP A 254 -23.77 -5.23 -16.48
N PRO A 255 -23.02 -6.32 -16.79
CA PRO A 255 -23.54 -7.41 -17.63
C PRO A 255 -24.80 -8.09 -17.10
N TRP A 256 -25.15 -7.87 -15.82
CA TRP A 256 -26.35 -8.40 -15.17
C TRP A 256 -27.50 -7.39 -15.06
N GLU A 257 -27.36 -6.18 -15.60
CA GLU A 257 -28.41 -5.15 -15.65
C GLU A 257 -29.21 -5.17 -16.97
N ASN A 258 -28.92 -6.12 -17.87
CA ASN A 258 -29.64 -6.37 -19.13
C ASN A 258 -30.53 -7.60 -19.03
#